data_2f5f95f7a697209f74e68c5034fa475f
#
_entry.id   2f5f95f7a697209f74e68c5034fa475f
#
_cell.length_a   1.000
_cell.length_b   1.000
_cell.length_c   1.000
_cell.angle_alpha   90.00
_cell.angle_beta   90.00
_cell.angle_gamma   90.00
#
_symmetry.space_group_name_H-M   'P 1'
#
loop_
_entity.id
_entity.type
_entity.pdbx_description
1 polymer ?
#
loop_
_entity_poly.entity_id
_entity_poly.type
_entity_poly.pdbx_seq_one_letter_code
_entity_poly.pdbx_strand_id
1 'polypeptide(L)'
;MTAESLPNYSVRDLNAAIGTLLERGFAPRFLVEASVSKPQIKKGHLWLTLTDGNASITAVAWASKLQQLTYRPAEGDGVTVVGKLNFWAARASLAVQVIDLRPSLSTVLRQFEIVKALLLKEGIIDESKRKALPKYPEVVAILTSVPSSALADMLRTAKERWPLAKLLIFPIPVQGDVEHKIQYVLSYLSQRCTQFGVQAIVLARGGGSREDLRVFDDEALCRQLAGFPVPVVTGLGHEDDLTVADLVADHRSETPTASIVDLLPSRETVSYTHLTM
;
A
#
# COMPACT_ATOMS: atom_id res chain seq x y z
N MET A 1 -51.53 4.05 43.58
CA MET A 1 -50.47 3.76 42.63
C MET A 1 -49.81 2.50 43.12
N THR A 2 -50.14 1.34 42.55
CA THR A 2 -49.52 0.05 42.82
C THR A 2 -48.02 0.13 42.43
N ALA A 3 -47.16 -0.14 43.38
CA ALA A 3 -45.73 -0.25 43.13
C ALA A 3 -45.53 -1.46 42.19
N GLU A 4 -45.40 -1.19 40.87
CA GLU A 4 -44.89 -2.17 39.94
C GLU A 4 -43.54 -2.65 40.51
N SER A 5 -43.40 -3.95 40.74
CA SER A 5 -42.17 -4.50 41.25
C SER A 5 -41.07 -4.27 40.18
N LEU A 6 -40.21 -3.32 40.46
CA LEU A 6 -39.05 -3.09 39.59
C LEU A 6 -38.24 -4.39 39.44
N PRO A 7 -37.78 -4.69 38.22
CA PRO A 7 -36.92 -5.88 38.01
C PRO A 7 -35.63 -5.73 38.81
N ASN A 8 -35.28 -6.79 39.53
CA ASN A 8 -34.07 -6.82 40.36
C ASN A 8 -32.96 -7.60 39.63
N TYR A 9 -31.82 -6.96 39.41
CA TYR A 9 -30.63 -7.57 38.77
C TYR A 9 -29.47 -7.61 39.76
N SER A 10 -28.73 -8.69 39.78
CA SER A 10 -27.36 -8.63 40.26
C SER A 10 -26.49 -7.83 39.29
N VAL A 11 -25.33 -7.27 39.71
CA VAL A 11 -24.38 -6.59 38.81
C VAL A 11 -23.95 -7.48 37.64
N ARG A 12 -23.77 -8.77 37.93
CA ARG A 12 -23.43 -9.76 36.90
C ARG A 12 -24.54 -9.93 35.86
N ASP A 13 -25.80 -10.05 36.33
CA ASP A 13 -26.94 -10.28 35.43
C ASP A 13 -27.23 -9.00 34.60
N LEU A 14 -27.06 -7.81 35.20
CA LEU A 14 -27.18 -6.56 34.50
C LEU A 14 -26.12 -6.44 33.38
N ASN A 15 -24.87 -6.74 33.67
CA ASN A 15 -23.80 -6.69 32.67
C ASN A 15 -24.02 -7.75 31.57
N ALA A 16 -24.51 -8.93 31.90
CA ALA A 16 -24.86 -9.93 30.91
C ALA A 16 -26.00 -9.50 29.99
N ALA A 17 -27.06 -8.87 30.58
CA ALA A 17 -28.16 -8.33 29.78
C ALA A 17 -27.70 -7.21 28.83
N ILE A 18 -26.82 -6.29 29.30
CA ILE A 18 -26.22 -5.24 28.45
C ILE A 18 -25.43 -5.87 27.30
N GLY A 19 -24.59 -6.88 27.58
CA GLY A 19 -23.82 -7.59 26.55
C GLY A 19 -24.73 -8.18 25.47
N THR A 20 -25.81 -8.86 25.89
CA THR A 20 -26.78 -9.47 24.97
C THR A 20 -27.49 -8.42 24.11
N LEU A 21 -27.84 -7.25 24.66
CA LEU A 21 -28.44 -6.16 23.91
C LEU A 21 -27.48 -5.59 22.88
N LEU A 22 -26.21 -5.41 23.25
CA LEU A 22 -25.19 -4.94 22.32
C LEU A 22 -24.95 -5.93 21.18
N GLU A 23 -24.86 -7.23 21.47
CA GLU A 23 -24.68 -8.28 20.45
C GLU A 23 -25.85 -8.34 19.45
N ARG A 24 -27.08 -8.08 19.92
CA ARG A 24 -28.28 -8.08 19.06
C ARG A 24 -28.50 -6.77 18.33
N GLY A 25 -28.04 -5.67 18.90
CA GLY A 25 -28.28 -4.31 18.38
C GLY A 25 -27.27 -3.85 17.32
N PHE A 26 -26.12 -4.51 17.21
CA PHE A 26 -25.07 -4.12 16.30
C PHE A 26 -24.78 -5.19 15.24
N ALA A 27 -24.39 -4.74 14.04
CA ALA A 27 -23.88 -5.66 13.02
C ALA A 27 -22.63 -6.40 13.54
N PRO A 28 -22.42 -7.68 13.16
CA PRO A 28 -21.23 -8.45 13.57
C PRO A 28 -19.91 -7.81 13.17
N ARG A 29 -19.92 -6.97 12.14
CA ARG A 29 -18.81 -6.14 11.67
C ARG A 29 -19.37 -4.81 11.15
N PHE A 30 -18.62 -3.74 11.34
CA PHE A 30 -18.98 -2.39 10.87
C PHE A 30 -17.72 -1.61 10.50
N LEU A 31 -17.90 -0.53 9.75
CA LEU A 31 -16.87 0.44 9.42
C LEU A 31 -16.99 1.65 10.37
N VAL A 32 -15.84 2.17 10.78
CA VAL A 32 -15.72 3.44 11.50
C VAL A 32 -14.64 4.27 10.83
N GLU A 33 -15.01 5.47 10.41
CA GLU A 33 -14.08 6.51 10.00
C GLU A 33 -13.82 7.43 11.19
N ALA A 34 -12.56 7.60 11.55
CA ALA A 34 -12.18 8.35 12.74
C ALA A 34 -10.73 8.85 12.65
N SER A 35 -10.38 9.78 13.52
CA SER A 35 -8.99 10.11 13.82
C SER A 35 -8.48 9.26 14.98
N VAL A 36 -7.20 8.91 14.93
CA VAL A 36 -6.55 8.13 15.98
C VAL A 36 -5.98 9.07 17.05
N SER A 37 -6.24 8.73 18.29
CA SER A 37 -5.60 9.37 19.44
C SER A 37 -5.02 8.33 20.38
N LYS A 38 -3.88 8.67 20.99
CA LYS A 38 -3.17 7.87 22.00
C LYS A 38 -2.86 6.43 21.56
N PRO A 39 -2.29 6.21 20.36
CA PRO A 39 -1.90 4.88 19.96
C PRO A 39 -0.75 4.36 20.83
N GLN A 40 -0.93 3.20 21.46
CA GLN A 40 0.03 2.60 22.40
C GLN A 40 0.09 1.09 22.26
N ILE A 41 1.28 0.53 22.24
CA ILE A 41 1.44 -0.94 22.31
C ILE A 41 1.58 -1.33 23.78
N LYS A 42 0.59 -2.08 24.29
CA LYS A 42 0.60 -2.64 25.64
C LYS A 42 0.46 -4.15 25.59
N LYS A 43 1.40 -4.87 26.16
CA LYS A 43 1.42 -6.35 26.17
C LYS A 43 1.29 -6.98 24.78
N GLY A 44 1.88 -6.36 23.75
CA GLY A 44 1.84 -6.81 22.36
C GLY A 44 0.53 -6.48 21.62
N HIS A 45 -0.41 -5.77 22.22
CA HIS A 45 -1.67 -5.32 21.60
C HIS A 45 -1.60 -3.82 21.32
N LEU A 46 -2.13 -3.39 20.18
CA LEU A 46 -2.29 -1.96 19.89
C LEU A 46 -3.61 -1.47 20.51
N TRP A 47 -3.51 -0.55 21.44
CA TRP A 47 -4.61 0.20 22.01
C TRP A 47 -4.60 1.61 21.44
N LEU A 48 -5.76 2.12 21.10
CA LEU A 48 -5.93 3.48 20.59
C LEU A 48 -7.34 3.99 20.90
N THR A 49 -7.51 5.28 20.78
CA THR A 49 -8.83 5.93 20.85
C THR A 49 -9.21 6.38 19.44
N LEU A 50 -10.38 5.99 18.98
CA LEU A 50 -11.00 6.49 17.76
C LEU A 50 -11.88 7.69 18.13
N THR A 51 -11.73 8.81 17.43
CA THR A 51 -12.50 10.04 17.68
C THR A 51 -12.89 10.74 16.38
N ASP A 52 -14.04 11.36 16.36
CA ASP A 52 -14.49 12.27 15.31
C ASP A 52 -14.46 13.76 15.74
N GLY A 53 -13.86 14.03 16.91
CA GLY A 53 -13.79 15.34 17.54
C GLY A 53 -14.93 15.62 18.51
N ASN A 54 -16.08 14.97 18.38
CA ASN A 54 -17.26 15.13 19.24
C ASN A 54 -17.44 13.95 20.20
N ALA A 55 -17.08 12.75 19.74
CA ALA A 55 -17.17 11.52 20.51
C ALA A 55 -15.89 10.70 20.39
N SER A 56 -15.72 9.76 21.31
CA SER A 56 -14.57 8.87 21.26
C SER A 56 -14.91 7.48 21.79
N ILE A 57 -14.22 6.47 21.26
CA ILE A 57 -14.33 5.09 21.71
C ILE A 57 -12.94 4.44 21.72
N THR A 58 -12.68 3.62 22.76
CA THR A 58 -11.46 2.81 22.80
C THR A 58 -11.49 1.74 21.74
N ALA A 59 -10.34 1.50 21.09
CA ALA A 59 -10.18 0.40 20.14
C ALA A 59 -8.93 -0.42 20.47
N VAL A 60 -8.97 -1.71 20.11
CA VAL A 60 -7.87 -2.65 20.34
C VAL A 60 -7.65 -3.55 19.14
N ALA A 61 -6.41 -3.61 18.65
CA ALA A 61 -5.95 -4.67 17.75
C ALA A 61 -5.10 -5.68 18.55
N TRP A 62 -5.57 -6.92 18.59
CA TRP A 62 -4.85 -7.99 19.29
C TRP A 62 -3.52 -8.32 18.62
N ALA A 63 -2.55 -8.88 19.35
CA ALA A 63 -1.20 -9.15 18.85
C ALA A 63 -1.18 -9.95 17.54
N SER A 64 -2.01 -11.00 17.45
CA SER A 64 -2.12 -11.80 16.22
C SER A 64 -2.62 -11.00 15.02
N LYS A 65 -3.49 -10.02 15.27
CA LYS A 65 -4.02 -9.15 14.23
C LYS A 65 -3.05 -8.00 13.90
N LEU A 66 -2.40 -7.45 14.92
CA LEU A 66 -1.41 -6.39 14.76
C LEU A 66 -0.26 -6.79 13.80
N GLN A 67 0.14 -8.08 13.83
CA GLN A 67 1.16 -8.61 12.89
C GLN A 67 0.68 -8.67 11.43
N GLN A 68 -0.62 -8.69 11.21
CA GLN A 68 -1.24 -8.75 9.88
C GLN A 68 -1.63 -7.37 9.34
N LEU A 69 -1.67 -6.34 10.21
CA LEU A 69 -2.00 -4.98 9.77
C LEU A 69 -0.86 -4.43 8.92
N THR A 70 -1.23 -3.90 7.76
CA THR A 70 -0.30 -3.25 6.82
C THR A 70 -0.01 -1.80 7.19
N TYR A 71 -0.76 -1.24 8.13
CA TYR A 71 -0.63 0.15 8.57
C TYR A 71 -0.65 0.25 10.09
N ARG A 72 0.28 1.02 10.63
CA ARG A 72 0.36 1.37 12.06
C ARG A 72 0.08 2.85 12.20
N PRO A 73 -1.07 3.24 12.75
CA PRO A 73 -1.44 4.64 12.84
C PRO A 73 -0.60 5.39 13.86
N ALA A 74 -0.30 6.64 13.55
CA ALA A 74 0.26 7.63 14.47
C ALA A 74 -0.85 8.51 15.09
N GLU A 75 -0.46 9.35 16.04
CA GLU A 75 -1.35 10.35 16.64
C GLU A 75 -1.88 11.30 15.55
N GLY A 76 -3.19 11.50 15.54
CA GLY A 76 -3.85 12.41 14.60
C GLY A 76 -4.11 11.84 13.19
N ASP A 77 -3.73 10.59 12.92
CA ASP A 77 -4.04 9.99 11.62
C ASP A 77 -5.53 9.73 11.47
N GLY A 78 -6.08 10.10 10.32
CA GLY A 78 -7.39 9.65 9.88
C GLY A 78 -7.32 8.19 9.44
N VAL A 79 -8.27 7.38 9.88
CA VAL A 79 -8.32 5.94 9.58
C VAL A 79 -9.73 5.47 9.28
N THR A 80 -9.80 4.43 8.44
CA THR A 80 -10.99 3.60 8.27
C THR A 80 -10.75 2.26 8.96
N VAL A 81 -11.57 1.94 9.95
CA VAL A 81 -11.46 0.72 10.76
C VAL A 81 -12.61 -0.21 10.45
N VAL A 82 -12.30 -1.45 10.06
CA VAL A 82 -13.25 -2.56 10.12
C VAL A 82 -13.18 -3.12 11.54
N GLY A 83 -14.26 -3.02 12.28
CA GLY A 83 -14.32 -3.42 13.68
C GLY A 83 -15.53 -4.27 14.02
N LYS A 84 -15.51 -4.83 15.21
CA LYS A 84 -16.66 -5.40 15.90
C LYS A 84 -16.68 -4.89 17.33
N LEU A 85 -17.85 -4.83 17.95
CA LEU A 85 -17.92 -4.51 19.37
C LEU A 85 -17.36 -5.65 20.20
N ASN A 86 -16.62 -5.29 21.24
CA ASN A 86 -16.16 -6.18 22.28
C ASN A 86 -16.55 -5.61 23.64
N PHE A 87 -17.43 -6.31 24.35
CA PHE A 87 -17.90 -5.93 25.66
C PHE A 87 -17.39 -6.91 26.73
N TRP A 88 -16.62 -6.39 27.68
CA TRP A 88 -16.13 -7.18 28.81
C TRP A 88 -17.14 -7.08 29.97
N ALA A 89 -18.03 -8.05 30.06
CA ALA A 89 -19.09 -8.08 31.06
C ALA A 89 -18.59 -7.96 32.51
N ALA A 90 -17.40 -8.51 32.83
CA ALA A 90 -16.82 -8.43 34.17
C ALA A 90 -16.50 -6.99 34.63
N ARG A 91 -16.33 -6.05 33.72
CA ARG A 91 -15.94 -4.64 33.99
C ARG A 91 -16.89 -3.62 33.37
N ALA A 92 -17.98 -4.09 32.72
CA ALA A 92 -18.88 -3.26 31.92
C ALA A 92 -18.10 -2.33 30.94
N SER A 93 -17.04 -2.84 30.34
CA SER A 93 -16.14 -2.06 29.53
C SER A 93 -16.33 -2.40 28.05
N LEU A 94 -16.46 -1.39 27.20
CA LEU A 94 -16.71 -1.49 25.78
C LEU A 94 -15.52 -1.00 24.98
N ALA A 95 -15.16 -1.72 23.92
CA ALA A 95 -14.21 -1.25 22.94
C ALA A 95 -14.52 -1.80 21.54
N VAL A 96 -13.97 -1.15 20.53
CA VAL A 96 -13.96 -1.66 19.15
C VAL A 96 -12.76 -2.63 19.02
N GLN A 97 -13.03 -3.90 18.74
CA GLN A 97 -11.99 -4.82 18.33
C GLN A 97 -11.68 -4.57 16.84
N VAL A 98 -10.47 -4.14 16.54
CA VAL A 98 -9.98 -3.90 15.18
C VAL A 98 -9.79 -5.23 14.45
N ILE A 99 -10.45 -5.37 13.31
CA ILE A 99 -10.30 -6.50 12.38
C ILE A 99 -9.37 -6.10 11.24
N ASP A 100 -9.54 -4.89 10.70
CA ASP A 100 -8.67 -4.27 9.71
C ASP A 100 -8.59 -2.77 9.99
N LEU A 101 -7.48 -2.14 9.60
CA LEU A 101 -7.25 -0.72 9.80
C LEU A 101 -6.43 -0.20 8.63
N ARG A 102 -6.96 0.84 7.98
CA ARG A 102 -6.33 1.49 6.82
C ARG A 102 -6.26 3.00 7.06
N PRO A 103 -5.24 3.68 6.55
CA PRO A 103 -5.23 5.13 6.57
C PRO A 103 -6.39 5.67 5.73
N SER A 104 -6.93 6.81 6.09
CA SER A 104 -7.86 7.54 5.25
C SER A 104 -7.15 8.16 4.05
N LEU A 105 -7.88 8.48 2.99
CA LEU A 105 -7.34 9.16 1.81
C LEU A 105 -6.63 10.48 2.19
N SER A 106 -7.19 11.26 3.11
CA SER A 106 -6.56 12.51 3.58
C SER A 106 -5.22 12.28 4.25
N THR A 107 -5.05 11.20 5.01
CA THR A 107 -3.77 10.81 5.62
C THR A 107 -2.74 10.41 4.56
N VAL A 108 -3.16 9.64 3.55
CA VAL A 108 -2.29 9.24 2.45
C VAL A 108 -1.83 10.45 1.63
N LEU A 109 -2.75 11.33 1.26
CA LEU A 109 -2.41 12.54 0.50
C LEU A 109 -1.49 13.48 1.29
N ARG A 110 -1.71 13.63 2.60
CA ARG A 110 -0.81 14.41 3.46
C ARG A 110 0.61 13.82 3.46
N GLN A 111 0.75 12.50 3.59
CA GLN A 111 2.05 11.83 3.56
C GLN A 111 2.74 11.99 2.20
N PHE A 112 2.01 11.83 1.11
CA PHE A 112 2.51 12.09 -0.24
C PHE A 112 3.10 13.50 -0.37
N GLU A 113 2.38 14.54 0.07
CA GLU A 113 2.86 15.93 -0.05
C GLU A 113 4.10 16.20 0.85
N ILE A 114 4.17 15.59 2.03
CA ILE A 114 5.36 15.72 2.92
C ILE A 114 6.59 15.12 2.24
N VAL A 115 6.51 13.88 1.75
CA VAL A 115 7.66 13.19 1.13
C VAL A 115 8.06 13.87 -0.18
N LYS A 116 7.09 14.23 -1.02
CA LYS A 116 7.32 14.98 -2.25
C LYS A 116 8.07 16.29 -2.00
N ALA A 117 7.59 17.11 -1.04
CA ALA A 117 8.23 18.38 -0.70
C ALA A 117 9.68 18.19 -0.20
N LEU A 118 9.93 17.16 0.60
CA LEU A 118 11.25 16.81 1.08
C LEU A 118 12.20 16.44 -0.08
N LEU A 119 11.78 15.51 -0.94
CA LEU A 119 12.61 15.03 -2.06
C LEU A 119 12.81 16.08 -3.15
N LEU A 120 11.85 16.98 -3.36
CA LEU A 120 12.01 18.16 -4.20
C LEU A 120 13.07 19.12 -3.66
N LYS A 121 13.01 19.44 -2.35
CA LYS A 121 13.98 20.31 -1.68
C LYS A 121 15.41 19.78 -1.77
N GLU A 122 15.58 18.47 -1.72
CA GLU A 122 16.88 17.80 -1.83
C GLU A 122 17.32 17.60 -3.31
N GLY A 123 16.48 17.97 -4.28
CA GLY A 123 16.78 17.80 -5.69
C GLY A 123 16.85 16.33 -6.13
N ILE A 124 16.14 15.44 -5.43
CA ILE A 124 15.99 14.03 -5.83
C ILE A 124 14.93 13.90 -6.91
N ILE A 125 13.81 14.61 -6.76
CA ILE A 125 12.82 14.79 -7.83
C ILE A 125 13.33 15.88 -8.77
N ASP A 126 14.01 15.46 -9.83
CA ASP A 126 14.63 16.38 -10.79
C ASP A 126 14.64 15.71 -12.18
N GLU A 127 13.90 16.28 -13.11
CA GLU A 127 13.77 15.73 -14.48
C GLU A 127 15.12 15.69 -15.22
N SER A 128 16.03 16.60 -14.90
CA SER A 128 17.36 16.64 -15.53
C SER A 128 18.25 15.45 -15.16
N LYS A 129 17.91 14.74 -14.07
CA LYS A 129 18.63 13.54 -13.58
C LYS A 129 18.08 12.24 -14.12
N ARG A 130 16.97 12.27 -14.86
CA ARG A 130 16.34 11.07 -15.40
C ARG A 130 17.24 10.40 -16.42
N LYS A 131 17.38 9.08 -16.29
CA LYS A 131 18.15 8.25 -17.20
C LYS A 131 17.34 7.96 -18.46
N ALA A 132 17.99 7.99 -19.61
CA ALA A 132 17.36 7.61 -20.88
C ALA A 132 17.03 6.11 -20.89
N LEU A 133 15.86 5.74 -21.40
CA LEU A 133 15.48 4.36 -21.60
C LEU A 133 16.32 3.70 -22.69
N PRO A 134 16.69 2.41 -22.52
CA PRO A 134 17.43 1.67 -23.56
C PRO A 134 16.54 1.46 -24.80
N LYS A 135 17.09 1.71 -25.99
CA LYS A 135 16.34 1.56 -27.25
C LYS A 135 15.97 0.10 -27.55
N TYR A 136 16.85 -0.84 -27.24
CA TYR A 136 16.69 -2.28 -27.53
C TYR A 136 17.10 -3.09 -26.30
N PRO A 137 16.30 -3.11 -25.24
CA PRO A 137 16.67 -3.82 -24.03
C PRO A 137 16.65 -5.33 -24.25
N GLU A 138 17.75 -6.00 -23.84
CA GLU A 138 17.88 -7.46 -23.90
C GLU A 138 17.40 -8.11 -22.60
N VAL A 139 17.61 -7.45 -21.47
CA VAL A 139 17.19 -7.96 -20.15
C VAL A 139 16.50 -6.86 -19.36
N VAL A 140 15.25 -7.12 -18.97
CA VAL A 140 14.43 -6.24 -18.14
C VAL A 140 13.99 -6.98 -16.88
N ALA A 141 14.13 -6.34 -15.72
CA ALA A 141 13.59 -6.88 -14.48
C ALA A 141 12.21 -6.26 -14.19
N ILE A 142 11.23 -7.10 -13.86
CA ILE A 142 9.86 -6.67 -13.54
C ILE A 142 9.57 -7.01 -12.10
N LEU A 143 9.31 -5.99 -11.28
CA LEU A 143 8.86 -6.09 -9.90
C LEU A 143 7.35 -5.92 -9.87
N THR A 144 6.63 -6.99 -9.61
CA THR A 144 5.15 -6.99 -9.58
C THR A 144 4.61 -8.13 -8.73
N SER A 145 3.32 -8.09 -8.44
CA SER A 145 2.66 -9.19 -7.72
C SER A 145 2.50 -10.44 -8.58
N VAL A 146 2.71 -11.61 -7.97
CA VAL A 146 2.59 -12.92 -8.65
C VAL A 146 1.76 -13.86 -7.77
N PRO A 147 0.68 -14.49 -8.31
CA PRO A 147 0.12 -14.27 -9.65
C PRO A 147 -0.68 -12.97 -9.75
N SER A 148 -0.73 -12.36 -10.95
CA SER A 148 -1.59 -11.20 -11.21
C SER A 148 -1.98 -11.10 -12.69
N SER A 149 -3.15 -10.50 -12.97
CA SER A 149 -3.59 -10.19 -14.33
C SER A 149 -2.64 -9.18 -15.01
N ALA A 150 -2.17 -8.19 -14.25
CA ALA A 150 -1.21 -7.20 -14.73
C ALA A 150 0.07 -7.87 -15.27
N LEU A 151 0.64 -8.86 -14.53
CA LEU A 151 1.80 -9.60 -15.02
C LEU A 151 1.48 -10.38 -16.31
N ALA A 152 0.33 -11.06 -16.36
CA ALA A 152 -0.06 -11.80 -17.56
C ALA A 152 -0.18 -10.89 -18.79
N ASP A 153 -0.76 -9.71 -18.62
CA ASP A 153 -0.90 -8.71 -19.68
C ASP A 153 0.47 -8.13 -20.11
N MET A 154 1.33 -7.80 -19.16
CA MET A 154 2.70 -7.35 -19.43
C MET A 154 3.49 -8.40 -20.23
N LEU A 155 3.43 -9.68 -19.84
CA LEU A 155 4.15 -10.76 -20.53
C LEU A 155 3.62 -10.98 -21.95
N ARG A 156 2.29 -10.92 -22.15
CA ARG A 156 1.67 -11.00 -23.48
C ARG A 156 2.15 -9.85 -24.36
N THR A 157 2.05 -8.62 -23.88
CA THR A 157 2.49 -7.41 -24.59
C THR A 157 3.97 -7.47 -24.95
N ALA A 158 4.82 -7.87 -24.03
CA ALA A 158 6.26 -7.99 -24.28
C ALA A 158 6.57 -9.04 -25.38
N LYS A 159 5.91 -10.20 -25.33
CA LYS A 159 6.05 -11.26 -26.36
C LYS A 159 5.63 -10.79 -27.74
N GLU A 160 4.57 -10.00 -27.83
CA GLU A 160 4.08 -9.45 -29.08
C GLU A 160 5.00 -8.37 -29.64
N ARG A 161 5.49 -7.47 -28.78
CA ARG A 161 6.30 -6.30 -29.18
C ARG A 161 7.77 -6.64 -29.41
N TRP A 162 8.40 -7.28 -28.44
CA TRP A 162 9.86 -7.52 -28.45
C TRP A 162 10.20 -8.87 -27.80
N PRO A 163 9.98 -10.00 -28.51
CA PRO A 163 10.23 -11.36 -27.97
C PRO A 163 11.70 -11.67 -27.71
N LEU A 164 12.62 -10.80 -28.10
CA LEU A 164 14.07 -10.96 -27.85
C LEU A 164 14.44 -10.54 -26.43
N ALA A 165 13.61 -9.73 -25.74
CA ALA A 165 13.88 -9.34 -24.36
C ALA A 165 13.66 -10.51 -23.41
N LYS A 166 14.64 -10.76 -22.57
CA LYS A 166 14.53 -11.65 -21.40
C LYS A 166 13.92 -10.88 -20.24
N LEU A 167 12.79 -11.37 -19.73
CA LEU A 167 12.11 -10.76 -18.60
C LEU A 167 12.46 -11.54 -17.32
N LEU A 168 13.02 -10.87 -16.33
CA LEU A 168 13.30 -11.40 -15.00
C LEU A 168 12.20 -10.94 -14.07
N ILE A 169 11.40 -11.87 -13.54
CA ILE A 169 10.27 -11.55 -12.67
C ILE A 169 10.69 -11.63 -11.21
N PHE A 170 10.48 -10.54 -10.49
CA PHE A 170 10.71 -10.41 -9.06
C PHE A 170 9.38 -10.18 -8.34
N PRO A 171 8.84 -11.23 -7.69
CA PRO A 171 7.58 -11.12 -6.96
C PRO A 171 7.68 -10.12 -5.82
N ILE A 172 6.76 -9.15 -5.79
CA ILE A 172 6.56 -8.24 -4.66
C ILE A 172 5.18 -8.50 -4.04
N PRO A 173 5.06 -8.43 -2.71
CA PRO A 173 3.79 -8.66 -2.05
C PRO A 173 2.85 -7.47 -2.23
N VAL A 174 1.54 -7.72 -2.13
CA VAL A 174 0.49 -6.70 -2.11
C VAL A 174 -0.08 -6.46 -0.71
N GLN A 175 0.30 -7.31 0.27
CA GLN A 175 -0.16 -7.26 1.65
C GLN A 175 0.99 -7.59 2.62
N GLY A 176 0.85 -7.13 3.87
CA GLY A 176 1.84 -7.35 4.92
C GLY A 176 2.96 -6.30 4.87
N ASP A 177 4.18 -6.71 5.14
CA ASP A 177 5.37 -5.85 5.13
C ASP A 177 5.87 -5.62 3.69
N VAL A 178 5.13 -4.79 2.96
CA VAL A 178 5.34 -4.56 1.53
C VAL A 178 6.58 -3.69 1.30
N GLU A 179 6.71 -2.61 2.06
CA GLU A 179 7.79 -1.62 1.94
C GLU A 179 9.16 -2.28 2.05
N HIS A 180 9.42 -2.99 3.14
CA HIS A 180 10.71 -3.63 3.40
C HIS A 180 11.05 -4.73 2.38
N LYS A 181 10.04 -5.45 1.90
CA LYS A 181 10.27 -6.49 0.89
C LYS A 181 10.61 -5.92 -0.48
N ILE A 182 9.96 -4.82 -0.89
CA ILE A 182 10.33 -4.12 -2.12
C ILE A 182 11.74 -3.55 -1.99
N GLN A 183 12.05 -2.88 -0.89
CA GLN A 183 13.39 -2.34 -0.61
C GLN A 183 14.47 -3.43 -0.63
N TYR A 184 14.17 -4.60 -0.06
CA TYR A 184 15.09 -5.75 -0.13
C TYR A 184 15.34 -6.21 -1.57
N VAL A 185 14.29 -6.36 -2.38
CA VAL A 185 14.39 -6.76 -3.79
C VAL A 185 15.18 -5.72 -4.59
N LEU A 186 14.91 -4.43 -4.39
CA LEU A 186 15.66 -3.35 -5.03
C LEU A 186 17.14 -3.36 -4.64
N SER A 187 17.45 -3.53 -3.35
CA SER A 187 18.83 -3.65 -2.87
C SER A 187 19.55 -4.87 -3.47
N TYR A 188 18.86 -6.01 -3.54
CA TYR A 188 19.39 -7.23 -4.15
C TYR A 188 19.69 -7.03 -5.63
N LEU A 189 18.76 -6.41 -6.37
CA LEU A 189 18.91 -6.15 -7.80
C LEU A 189 19.97 -5.10 -8.10
N SER A 190 20.03 -4.00 -7.36
CA SER A 190 20.98 -2.91 -7.59
C SER A 190 22.44 -3.42 -7.55
N GLN A 191 22.73 -4.35 -6.64
CA GLN A 191 24.05 -4.97 -6.51
C GLN A 191 24.37 -5.98 -7.63
N ARG A 192 23.38 -6.46 -8.35
CA ARG A 192 23.49 -7.55 -9.35
C ARG A 192 23.02 -7.17 -10.75
N CYS A 193 22.68 -5.93 -11.00
CA CYS A 193 22.24 -5.48 -12.34
C CYS A 193 23.24 -5.88 -13.43
N THR A 194 24.54 -5.62 -13.22
CA THR A 194 25.60 -6.00 -14.16
C THR A 194 25.71 -7.51 -14.33
N GLN A 195 25.64 -8.28 -13.23
CA GLN A 195 25.74 -9.74 -13.27
C GLN A 195 24.58 -10.37 -14.06
N PHE A 196 23.37 -9.82 -13.92
CA PHE A 196 22.19 -10.29 -14.64
C PHE A 196 22.03 -9.68 -16.02
N GLY A 197 22.85 -8.68 -16.36
CA GLY A 197 22.72 -7.91 -17.59
C GLY A 197 21.47 -7.04 -17.65
N VAL A 198 20.88 -6.67 -16.49
CA VAL A 198 19.65 -5.86 -16.43
C VAL A 198 19.93 -4.45 -16.95
N GLN A 199 19.14 -4.01 -17.91
CA GLN A 199 19.29 -2.71 -18.56
C GLN A 199 18.18 -1.70 -18.18
N ALA A 200 17.08 -2.19 -17.65
CA ALA A 200 16.02 -1.38 -17.05
C ALA A 200 15.21 -2.20 -16.05
N ILE A 201 14.57 -1.53 -15.10
CA ILE A 201 13.58 -2.17 -14.23
C ILE A 201 12.21 -1.57 -14.44
N VAL A 202 11.17 -2.40 -14.28
CA VAL A 202 9.77 -2.01 -14.26
C VAL A 202 9.22 -2.30 -12.87
N LEU A 203 8.74 -1.29 -12.19
CA LEU A 203 7.97 -1.41 -10.94
C LEU A 203 6.51 -1.22 -11.28
N ALA A 204 5.73 -2.31 -11.24
CA ALA A 204 4.36 -2.30 -11.70
C ALA A 204 3.42 -2.93 -10.69
N ARG A 205 2.24 -2.33 -10.55
CA ARG A 205 1.13 -2.86 -9.78
C ARG A 205 -0.16 -2.67 -10.55
N GLY A 206 -0.98 -3.72 -10.62
CA GLY A 206 -2.35 -3.61 -11.11
C GLY A 206 -3.20 -2.73 -10.20
N GLY A 207 -4.39 -2.36 -10.65
CA GLY A 207 -5.30 -1.44 -9.99
C GLY A 207 -5.53 -1.72 -8.50
N GLY A 208 -6.00 -0.70 -7.81
CA GLY A 208 -6.27 -0.65 -6.38
C GLY A 208 -6.68 0.77 -6.02
N SER A 209 -7.04 1.02 -4.77
CA SER A 209 -7.33 2.38 -4.31
C SER A 209 -6.02 3.16 -4.08
N ARG A 210 -6.12 4.50 -4.00
CA ARG A 210 -4.96 5.36 -3.70
C ARG A 210 -4.33 5.00 -2.35
N GLU A 211 -5.13 4.58 -1.38
CA GLU A 211 -4.65 4.11 -0.08
C GLU A 211 -3.81 2.84 -0.19
N ASP A 212 -4.10 1.99 -1.15
CA ASP A 212 -3.30 0.79 -1.43
C ASP A 212 -1.95 1.12 -2.08
N LEU A 213 -1.84 2.26 -2.77
CA LEU A 213 -0.62 2.72 -3.43
C LEU A 213 0.32 3.50 -2.48
N ARG A 214 -0.08 3.79 -1.24
CA ARG A 214 0.71 4.55 -0.27
C ARG A 214 2.13 4.02 -0.05
N VAL A 215 2.36 2.73 -0.23
CA VAL A 215 3.68 2.11 -0.15
C VAL A 215 4.69 2.74 -1.10
N PHE A 216 4.21 3.24 -2.23
CA PHE A 216 5.02 3.92 -3.24
C PHE A 216 5.24 5.41 -2.94
N ASP A 217 4.73 5.89 -1.80
CA ASP A 217 5.05 7.20 -1.21
C ASP A 217 6.08 7.08 -0.07
N ASP A 218 6.61 5.88 0.22
CA ASP A 218 7.64 5.69 1.23
C ASP A 218 8.95 6.37 0.83
N GLU A 219 9.49 7.19 1.72
CA GLU A 219 10.70 8.00 1.46
C GLU A 219 11.91 7.11 1.12
N ALA A 220 12.15 6.05 1.90
CA ALA A 220 13.33 5.20 1.72
C ALA A 220 13.24 4.41 0.41
N LEU A 221 12.05 3.94 0.04
CA LEU A 221 11.79 3.30 -1.25
C LEU A 221 12.06 4.27 -2.40
N CYS A 222 11.54 5.50 -2.32
CA CYS A 222 11.72 6.51 -3.37
C CYS A 222 13.19 6.91 -3.54
N ARG A 223 13.95 7.02 -2.45
CA ARG A 223 15.41 7.26 -2.52
C ARG A 223 16.15 6.12 -3.20
N GLN A 224 15.76 4.87 -2.95
CA GLN A 224 16.36 3.71 -3.62
C GLN A 224 16.05 3.70 -5.13
N LEU A 225 14.83 4.04 -5.52
CA LEU A 225 14.44 4.14 -6.94
C LEU A 225 15.22 5.24 -7.66
N ALA A 226 15.32 6.44 -7.08
CA ALA A 226 16.09 7.55 -7.64
C ALA A 226 17.58 7.22 -7.83
N GLY A 227 18.17 6.51 -6.88
CA GLY A 227 19.56 6.06 -6.90
C GLY A 227 19.80 4.74 -7.63
N PHE A 228 18.81 4.16 -8.29
CA PHE A 228 18.95 2.85 -8.92
C PHE A 228 19.94 2.90 -10.11
N PRO A 229 20.81 1.89 -10.31
CA PRO A 229 21.90 1.95 -11.30
C PRO A 229 21.45 1.96 -12.77
N VAL A 230 20.26 1.43 -13.06
CA VAL A 230 19.66 1.40 -14.40
C VAL A 230 18.35 2.16 -14.42
N PRO A 231 17.80 2.56 -15.59
CA PRO A 231 16.52 3.24 -15.67
C PRO A 231 15.38 2.51 -14.99
N VAL A 232 14.57 3.28 -14.27
CA VAL A 232 13.36 2.82 -13.56
C VAL A 232 12.13 3.29 -14.30
N VAL A 233 11.27 2.36 -14.67
CA VAL A 233 9.95 2.63 -15.25
C VAL A 233 8.90 2.24 -14.22
N THR A 234 7.96 3.14 -13.94
CA THR A 234 6.80 2.83 -13.08
C THR A 234 5.54 2.63 -13.91
N GLY A 235 4.67 1.73 -13.41
CA GLY A 235 3.32 1.50 -13.93
C GLY A 235 2.40 1.19 -12.75
N LEU A 236 2.16 2.22 -11.90
CA LEU A 236 1.60 2.09 -10.55
C LEU A 236 0.19 2.70 -10.45
N GLY A 237 -0.80 2.21 -11.10
CA GLY A 237 -2.15 2.75 -10.96
C GLY A 237 -2.70 3.33 -12.27
N HIS A 238 -3.58 4.30 -12.16
CA HIS A 238 -4.19 5.01 -13.29
C HIS A 238 -3.65 6.45 -13.37
N GLU A 239 -4.05 7.19 -14.38
CA GLU A 239 -3.59 8.55 -14.65
C GLU A 239 -3.68 9.49 -13.44
N ASP A 240 -4.77 9.38 -12.66
CA ASP A 240 -5.05 10.21 -11.49
C ASP A 240 -4.31 9.79 -10.20
N ASP A 241 -3.71 8.58 -10.18
CA ASP A 241 -3.11 7.98 -8.97
C ASP A 241 -1.59 8.20 -8.91
N LEU A 242 -1.16 9.46 -8.93
CA LEU A 242 0.26 9.81 -8.86
C LEU A 242 0.88 9.45 -7.50
N THR A 243 2.02 8.75 -7.53
CA THR A 243 2.82 8.40 -6.35
C THR A 243 4.16 9.13 -6.34
N VAL A 244 4.83 9.18 -5.17
CA VAL A 244 6.19 9.74 -5.10
C VAL A 244 7.19 8.89 -5.88
N ALA A 245 6.99 7.56 -5.94
CA ALA A 245 7.77 6.67 -6.78
C ALA A 245 7.70 7.05 -8.27
N ASP A 246 6.53 7.50 -8.76
CA ASP A 246 6.38 7.99 -10.14
C ASP A 246 7.17 9.28 -10.38
N LEU A 247 7.26 10.15 -9.37
CA LEU A 247 7.99 11.41 -9.47
C LEU A 247 9.50 11.23 -9.52
N VAL A 248 10.04 10.20 -8.86
CA VAL A 248 11.47 9.90 -8.83
C VAL A 248 11.91 8.91 -9.91
N ALA A 249 10.97 8.22 -10.57
CA ALA A 249 11.26 7.30 -11.66
C ALA A 249 11.82 8.03 -12.89
N ASP A 250 12.61 7.33 -13.68
CA ASP A 250 13.13 7.83 -14.94
C ASP A 250 12.03 7.96 -16.00
N HIS A 251 11.01 7.09 -15.93
CA HIS A 251 9.82 7.15 -16.78
C HIS A 251 8.58 6.68 -16.00
N ARG A 252 7.49 7.43 -16.11
CA ARG A 252 6.17 7.06 -15.60
C ARG A 252 5.28 6.59 -16.74
N SER A 253 4.66 5.44 -16.59
CA SER A 253 3.62 4.94 -17.47
C SER A 253 2.28 4.87 -16.73
N GLU A 254 1.17 5.09 -17.43
CA GLU A 254 -0.17 5.15 -16.84
C GLU A 254 -0.68 3.79 -16.32
N THR A 255 -0.16 2.69 -16.84
CA THR A 255 -0.57 1.34 -16.46
C THR A 255 0.60 0.36 -16.50
N PRO A 256 0.49 -0.81 -15.84
CA PRO A 256 1.49 -1.88 -15.97
C PRO A 256 1.78 -2.27 -17.42
N THR A 257 0.75 -2.38 -18.26
CA THR A 257 0.91 -2.71 -19.68
C THR A 257 1.59 -1.60 -20.46
N ALA A 258 1.23 -0.34 -20.17
CA ALA A 258 1.87 0.82 -20.78
C ALA A 258 3.37 0.87 -20.49
N SER A 259 3.83 0.47 -19.30
CA SER A 259 5.26 0.43 -18.97
C SER A 259 6.06 -0.49 -19.90
N ILE A 260 5.46 -1.58 -20.35
CA ILE A 260 6.05 -2.48 -21.35
C ILE A 260 6.02 -1.86 -22.75
N VAL A 261 4.95 -1.16 -23.09
CA VAL A 261 4.82 -0.47 -24.38
C VAL A 261 5.86 0.63 -24.52
N ASP A 262 6.08 1.41 -23.47
CA ASP A 262 7.00 2.54 -23.46
C ASP A 262 8.48 2.08 -23.43
N LEU A 263 8.75 0.96 -22.76
CA LEU A 263 10.12 0.45 -22.61
C LEU A 263 10.56 -0.42 -23.80
N LEU A 264 9.68 -1.24 -24.39
CA LEU A 264 10.04 -2.18 -25.44
C LEU A 264 9.69 -1.65 -26.82
N PRO A 265 10.62 -1.72 -27.81
CA PRO A 265 10.34 -1.31 -29.17
C PRO A 265 9.26 -2.19 -29.81
N SER A 266 8.58 -1.68 -30.84
CA SER A 266 7.71 -2.53 -31.67
C SER A 266 8.51 -3.23 -32.75
N ARG A 267 8.08 -4.45 -33.15
CA ARG A 267 8.68 -5.19 -34.28
C ARG A 267 8.70 -4.38 -35.57
N GLU A 268 7.67 -3.58 -35.81
CA GLU A 268 7.57 -2.75 -37.00
C GLU A 268 8.65 -1.66 -37.04
N THR A 269 8.91 -0.99 -35.91
CA THR A 269 9.94 0.06 -35.80
C THR A 269 11.32 -0.49 -36.16
N VAL A 270 11.63 -1.74 -35.79
CA VAL A 270 12.94 -2.35 -36.05
C VAL A 270 13.05 -2.80 -37.51
N SER A 271 11.99 -3.29 -38.14
CA SER A 271 11.96 -3.72 -39.54
C SER A 271 12.24 -2.55 -40.49
N TYR A 272 11.72 -1.34 -40.19
CA TYR A 272 12.00 -0.15 -41.02
C TYR A 272 13.43 0.35 -40.92
N THR A 273 14.09 0.21 -39.78
CA THR A 273 15.48 0.67 -39.60
C THR A 273 16.49 -0.19 -40.34
N HIS A 274 16.20 -1.47 -40.56
CA HIS A 274 17.08 -2.36 -41.34
C HIS A 274 16.89 -2.26 -42.87
N LEU A 275 15.79 -1.64 -43.34
CA LEU A 275 15.52 -1.43 -44.78
C LEU A 275 16.09 -0.10 -45.32
N THR A 276 16.61 0.76 -44.43
CA THR A 276 17.14 2.09 -44.79
C THR A 276 18.66 2.19 -44.63
N MET A 277 19.38 1.09 -44.39
CA MET A 277 20.85 0.96 -44.49
C MET A 277 21.20 0.08 -45.69
#